data_46857b6bd1dd53b5aa875b882614c4d3
#
_entry.id   46857b6bd1dd53b5aa875b882614c4d3
#
_cell.length_a   1.000
_cell.length_b   1.000
_cell.length_c   1.000
_cell.angle_alpha   90.00
_cell.angle_beta   90.00
_cell.angle_gamma   90.00
#
_symmetry.space_group_name_H-M   'P 1'
#
loop_
_entity.id
_entity.type
_entity.pdbx_description
1 polymer ?
#
loop_
_entity_poly.entity_id
_entity_poly.type
_entity_poly.pdbx_seq_one_letter_code
_entity_poly.pdbx_strand_id
1 'polypeptide(L)'
;MILKDLNNSIDYIDENLTKNLSLSDIAHFVGIPEQHYRNLFIFLTGIGLSEYIKKRKLYFANKDLLDKKSVTDVAIKYGYSIDGFT
;
A
#
# COMPACT_ATOMS: atom_id res chain seq x y z
N MET A 1 -1.59 -21.28 -3.47
CA MET A 1 -1.56 -21.00 -4.89
C MET A 1 -1.29 -19.53 -5.13
N ILE A 2 -0.77 -19.20 -6.25
CA ILE A 2 -0.31 -17.87 -6.62
C ILE A 2 -1.39 -16.79 -6.43
N LEU A 3 -2.58 -17.01 -6.95
CA LEU A 3 -3.66 -16.02 -6.84
C LEU A 3 -4.10 -15.81 -5.40
N LYS A 4 -4.16 -16.87 -4.62
CA LYS A 4 -4.53 -16.77 -3.22
C LYS A 4 -3.46 -16.00 -2.45
N ASP A 5 -2.18 -16.27 -2.74
CA ASP A 5 -1.08 -15.59 -2.10
C ASP A 5 -1.07 -14.11 -2.46
N LEU A 6 -1.35 -13.78 -3.73
CA LEU A 6 -1.45 -12.40 -4.16
C LEU A 6 -2.60 -11.69 -3.44
N ASN A 7 -3.77 -12.30 -3.37
CA ASN A 7 -4.92 -11.72 -2.69
C ASN A 7 -4.64 -11.48 -1.21
N ASN A 8 -3.99 -12.44 -0.56
CA ASN A 8 -3.60 -12.30 0.84
C ASN A 8 -2.61 -11.15 1.02
N SER A 9 -1.67 -10.98 0.07
CA SER A 9 -0.71 -9.90 0.15
C SER A 9 -1.38 -8.53 -0.04
N ILE A 10 -2.37 -8.45 -0.91
CA ILE A 10 -3.13 -7.21 -1.12
C ILE A 10 -3.90 -6.83 0.14
N ASP A 11 -4.53 -7.79 0.78
CA ASP A 11 -5.21 -7.55 2.06
C ASP A 11 -4.24 -7.07 3.13
N TYR A 12 -3.06 -7.70 3.20
CA TYR A 12 -2.01 -7.30 4.12
C TYR A 12 -1.56 -5.87 3.86
N ILE A 13 -1.37 -5.50 2.60
CA ILE A 13 -1.00 -4.13 2.22
C ILE A 13 -2.07 -3.14 2.68
N ASP A 14 -3.33 -3.41 2.36
CA ASP A 14 -4.44 -2.52 2.69
C ASP A 14 -4.62 -2.35 4.20
N GLU A 15 -4.37 -3.39 4.97
CA GLU A 15 -4.43 -3.34 6.43
C GLU A 15 -3.27 -2.58 7.07
N ASN A 16 -2.19 -2.38 6.33
CA ASN A 16 -0.97 -1.77 6.87
C ASN A 16 -0.54 -0.50 6.14
N LEU A 17 -1.48 0.16 5.44
CA LEU A 17 -1.17 1.37 4.66
C LEU A 17 -0.67 2.54 5.52
N THR A 18 -1.02 2.57 6.80
CA THR A 18 -0.56 3.62 7.71
C THR A 18 0.80 3.34 8.31
N LYS A 19 1.38 2.18 8.02
CA LYS A 19 2.69 1.77 8.51
C LYS A 19 3.73 1.85 7.41
N ASN A 20 4.99 1.74 7.78
CA ASN A 20 6.10 1.70 6.83
C ASN A 20 6.18 0.31 6.20
N LEU A 21 5.48 0.14 5.09
CA LEU A 21 5.51 -1.12 4.36
C LEU A 21 6.72 -1.18 3.43
N SER A 22 7.44 -2.30 3.44
CA SER A 22 8.52 -2.55 2.49
C SER A 22 8.16 -3.77 1.64
N LEU A 23 8.79 -3.84 0.46
CA LEU A 23 8.67 -5.01 -0.40
C LEU A 23 9.12 -6.27 0.35
N SER A 24 10.17 -6.16 1.15
CA SER A 24 10.70 -7.25 1.95
C SER A 24 9.64 -7.80 2.91
N ASP A 25 8.95 -6.92 3.62
CA ASP A 25 7.91 -7.32 4.58
C ASP A 25 6.78 -8.07 3.88
N ILE A 26 6.34 -7.55 2.75
CA ILE A 26 5.22 -8.13 2.01
C ILE A 26 5.61 -9.50 1.44
N ALA A 27 6.79 -9.59 0.83
CA ALA A 27 7.28 -10.84 0.26
C ALA A 27 7.48 -11.89 1.35
N HIS A 28 7.98 -11.48 2.52
CA HIS A 28 8.13 -12.36 3.65
C HIS A 28 6.78 -12.90 4.14
N PHE A 29 5.78 -12.03 4.20
CA PHE A 29 4.43 -12.44 4.58
C PHE A 29 3.88 -13.51 3.64
N VAL A 30 4.11 -13.36 2.34
CA VAL A 30 3.65 -14.32 1.33
C VAL A 30 4.53 -15.57 1.28
N GLY A 31 5.80 -15.45 1.68
CA GLY A 31 6.73 -16.57 1.70
C GLY A 31 7.45 -16.82 0.38
N ILE A 32 7.63 -15.78 -0.44
CA ILE A 32 8.37 -15.90 -1.70
C ILE A 32 9.47 -14.82 -1.78
N PRO A 33 10.51 -15.04 -2.62
CA PRO A 33 11.58 -14.05 -2.78
C PRO A 33 11.06 -12.70 -3.28
N GLU A 34 11.68 -11.60 -2.82
CA GLU A 34 11.25 -10.25 -3.16
C GLU A 34 11.12 -10.00 -4.65
N GLN A 35 12.15 -10.39 -5.42
CA GLN A 35 12.14 -10.16 -6.87
C GLN A 35 11.04 -10.94 -7.55
N HIS A 36 10.80 -12.15 -7.08
CA HIS A 36 9.73 -13.00 -7.61
C HIS A 36 8.37 -12.36 -7.33
N TYR A 37 8.16 -11.89 -6.12
CA TYR A 37 6.91 -11.23 -5.74
C TYR A 37 6.69 -9.97 -6.57
N ARG A 38 7.72 -9.15 -6.75
CA ARG A 38 7.65 -7.94 -7.55
C ARG A 38 7.19 -8.23 -8.97
N ASN A 39 7.83 -9.20 -9.61
CA ASN A 39 7.51 -9.58 -10.98
C ASN A 39 6.09 -10.13 -11.09
N LEU A 40 5.71 -10.95 -10.15
CA LEU A 40 4.37 -11.54 -10.10
C LEU A 40 3.31 -10.47 -9.93
N PHE A 41 3.56 -9.51 -9.04
CA PHE A 41 2.62 -8.42 -8.79
C PHE A 41 2.36 -7.61 -10.07
N ILE A 42 3.43 -7.21 -10.76
CA ILE A 42 3.31 -6.45 -12.01
C ILE A 42 2.60 -7.28 -13.08
N PHE A 43 2.94 -8.55 -13.18
CA PHE A 43 2.32 -9.44 -14.17
C PHE A 43 0.82 -9.56 -13.97
N LEU A 44 0.37 -9.69 -12.72
CA LEU A 44 -1.04 -9.92 -12.42
C LEU A 44 -1.88 -8.64 -12.30
N THR A 45 -1.28 -7.54 -11.87
CA THR A 45 -2.02 -6.28 -11.65
C THR A 45 -1.77 -5.24 -12.73
N GLY A 46 -0.69 -5.37 -13.48
CA GLY A 46 -0.32 -4.40 -14.51
C GLY A 46 0.39 -3.15 -13.98
N ILE A 47 0.59 -3.02 -12.67
CA ILE A 47 1.27 -1.87 -12.08
C ILE A 47 2.30 -2.31 -11.06
N GLY A 48 3.27 -1.43 -10.80
CA GLY A 48 4.28 -1.70 -9.77
C GLY A 48 3.70 -1.62 -8.37
N LEU A 49 4.32 -2.34 -7.45
CA LEU A 49 3.88 -2.40 -6.06
C LEU A 49 3.90 -1.02 -5.40
N SER A 50 4.98 -0.25 -5.61
CA SER A 50 5.09 1.10 -5.02
C SER A 50 3.97 2.01 -5.49
N GLU A 51 3.64 1.93 -6.79
CA GLU A 51 2.56 2.71 -7.35
C GLU A 51 1.20 2.28 -6.79
N TYR A 52 1.01 0.98 -6.63
CA TYR A 52 -0.22 0.47 -6.02
C TYR A 52 -0.40 1.00 -4.61
N ILE A 53 0.63 0.91 -3.78
CA ILE A 53 0.59 1.39 -2.39
C ILE A 53 0.28 2.89 -2.37
N LYS A 54 0.94 3.67 -3.23
CA LYS A 54 0.72 5.11 -3.32
C LYS A 54 -0.72 5.45 -3.66
N LYS A 55 -1.28 4.76 -4.64
CA LYS A 55 -2.67 4.97 -5.06
C LYS A 55 -3.66 4.58 -3.96
N ARG A 56 -3.41 3.50 -3.26
CA ARG A 56 -4.29 3.08 -2.16
C ARG A 56 -4.24 4.04 -0.99
N LYS A 57 -3.05 4.54 -0.64
CA LYS A 57 -2.94 5.56 0.39
C LYS A 57 -3.73 6.81 0.03
N LEU A 58 -3.60 7.26 -1.21
CA LEU A 58 -4.32 8.44 -1.67
C LEU A 58 -5.83 8.24 -1.63
N TYR A 59 -6.28 7.07 -2.04
CA TYR A 59 -7.70 6.73 -2.00
C TYR A 59 -8.26 6.83 -0.57
N PHE A 60 -7.60 6.20 0.39
CA PHE A 60 -8.06 6.21 1.76
C PHE A 60 -7.88 7.57 2.42
N ALA A 61 -6.84 8.32 2.06
CA ALA A 61 -6.66 9.69 2.56
C ALA A 61 -7.81 10.58 2.10
N ASN A 62 -8.20 10.49 0.83
CA ASN A 62 -9.33 11.25 0.31
C ASN A 62 -10.63 10.85 0.99
N LYS A 63 -10.82 9.56 1.24
CA LYS A 63 -12.01 9.08 1.95
C LYS A 63 -12.08 9.64 3.35
N ASP A 64 -10.95 9.67 4.06
CA ASP A 64 -10.89 10.24 5.41
C ASP A 64 -11.21 11.73 5.39
N LEU A 65 -10.75 12.46 4.38
CA LEU A 65 -11.07 13.90 4.24
C LEU A 65 -12.55 14.11 3.98
N LEU A 66 -13.17 13.25 3.18
CA LEU A 66 -14.62 13.32 2.95
C LEU A 66 -15.41 13.05 4.23
N ASP A 67 -14.86 12.27 5.14
CA ASP A 67 -15.44 12.03 6.46
C ASP A 67 -15.17 13.16 7.45
N LYS A 68 -14.74 14.32 6.94
CA LYS A 68 -14.50 15.56 7.72
C LYS A 68 -13.35 15.48 8.71
N LYS A 69 -12.38 14.63 8.45
CA LYS A 69 -11.16 14.59 9.24
C LYS A 69 -10.24 15.74 8.82
N SER A 70 -9.41 16.21 9.72
CA SER A 70 -8.50 17.32 9.40
C SER A 70 -7.42 16.88 8.42
N VAL A 71 -7.02 17.82 7.54
CA VAL A 71 -5.95 17.58 6.58
C VAL A 71 -4.65 17.18 7.28
N THR A 72 -4.33 17.87 8.38
CA THR A 72 -3.12 17.58 9.15
C THR A 72 -3.15 16.15 9.71
N ASP A 73 -4.26 15.76 10.31
CA ASP A 73 -4.38 14.41 10.88
C ASP A 73 -4.28 13.33 9.81
N VAL A 74 -4.92 13.55 8.67
CA VAL A 74 -4.86 12.60 7.55
C VAL A 74 -3.44 12.50 7.01
N ALA A 75 -2.75 13.63 6.83
CA ALA A 75 -1.37 13.63 6.36
C ALA A 75 -0.47 12.84 7.29
N ILE A 76 -0.57 13.07 8.59
CA ILE A 76 0.21 12.35 9.58
C ILE A 76 -0.09 10.85 9.55
N LYS A 77 -1.37 10.50 9.48
CA LYS A 77 -1.83 9.11 9.50
C LYS A 77 -1.21 8.30 8.35
N TYR A 78 -1.12 8.88 7.16
CA TYR A 78 -0.62 8.18 5.98
C TYR A 78 0.84 8.47 5.68
N GLY A 79 1.55 9.14 6.58
CA GLY A 79 2.99 9.35 6.44
C GLY A 79 3.39 10.47 5.50
N TYR A 80 2.48 11.38 5.16
CA TYR A 80 2.82 12.56 4.36
C TYR A 80 3.33 13.68 5.26
N SER A 81 4.32 14.42 4.76
CA SER A 81 4.69 15.67 5.43
C SER A 81 3.64 16.73 5.10
N ILE A 82 3.46 17.69 6.00
CA ILE A 82 2.51 18.77 5.76
C ILE A 82 2.90 19.56 4.52
N ASP A 83 4.19 19.81 4.34
CA ASP A 83 4.70 20.51 3.17
C ASP A 83 4.44 19.76 1.87
N GLY A 84 4.58 18.43 1.92
CA GLY A 84 4.33 17.59 0.77
C GLY A 84 2.85 17.40 0.45
N PHE A 85 1.97 17.76 1.38
CA PHE A 85 0.53 17.59 1.20
C PHE A 85 -0.10 18.80 0.50
N THR A 86 0.57 19.92 0.58
CA THR A 86 0.10 21.13 -0.08
C THR A 86 0.67 21.24 -1.50
#